data_d2939345dfd3dab3baabeedae6cd1e32
#
_entry.id   d2939345dfd3dab3baabeedae6cd1e32
#
_cell.length_a   1.000
_cell.length_b   1.000
_cell.length_c   1.000
_cell.angle_alpha   90.00
_cell.angle_beta   90.00
_cell.angle_gamma   90.00
#
_symmetry.space_group_name_H-M   'P 1'
#
loop_
_entity.id
_entity.type
_entity.pdbx_description
1 polymer ?
#
loop_
_entity_poly.entity_id
_entity_poly.type
_entity_poly.pdbx_seq_one_letter_code
_entity_poly.pdbx_strand_id
1 'polypeptide(L)'
;MNLCDKYTKLVVRTNADTPHDAEVARNFGAVGIGLCRTEHMFFENEKIKAMREMILSGTKEGREKALAKLLPYQKQDFYGILKAMDGHPVNVRLLDPPLHEFVPHDLAGQKTMAEEMGISVEEIQKRVNSLSEANPMLGHRGCRLGNTYPEITAMQTKAILGAAIQLKKEGFDPQPEIMVPLIGIVNEFDLQEQVIPVSYTHLTLPTKRIV
;
A
#
# COMPACT_ATOMS: atom_id res chain seq x y z
N MET A 1 -27.62 2.88 -17.83
CA MET A 1 -27.43 2.92 -16.38
C MET A 1 -28.50 3.73 -15.67
N ASN A 2 -28.83 4.94 -16.08
CA ASN A 2 -29.83 5.81 -15.39
C ASN A 2 -31.21 5.18 -15.07
N LEU A 3 -31.63 4.12 -15.80
CA LEU A 3 -32.88 3.41 -15.49
C LEU A 3 -32.68 2.45 -14.31
N CYS A 4 -31.54 1.73 -14.29
CA CYS A 4 -31.20 0.81 -13.20
C CYS A 4 -31.00 1.56 -11.88
N ASP A 5 -30.39 2.75 -11.92
CA ASP A 5 -30.09 3.56 -10.73
C ASP A 5 -31.34 3.97 -9.96
N LYS A 6 -32.48 4.03 -10.64
CA LYS A 6 -33.80 4.35 -10.00
C LYS A 6 -34.34 3.19 -9.12
N TYR A 7 -33.88 1.97 -9.36
CA TYR A 7 -34.38 0.77 -8.68
C TYR A 7 -33.32 0.10 -7.80
N THR A 8 -32.08 0.52 -7.93
CA THR A 8 -30.95 -0.07 -7.19
C THR A 8 -30.99 0.41 -5.74
N LYS A 9 -30.90 -0.54 -4.80
CA LYS A 9 -30.78 -0.26 -3.36
C LYS A 9 -29.34 -0.31 -2.88
N LEU A 10 -28.48 -1.03 -3.60
CA LEU A 10 -27.05 -1.16 -3.31
C LEU A 10 -26.27 -0.24 -4.25
N VAL A 11 -25.21 0.32 -3.74
CA VAL A 11 -24.27 1.14 -4.51
C VAL A 11 -23.07 0.31 -4.95
N VAL A 12 -22.47 0.66 -6.09
CA VAL A 12 -21.33 -0.07 -6.66
C VAL A 12 -20.04 0.68 -6.35
N ARG A 13 -19.10 -0.02 -5.70
CA ARG A 13 -17.71 0.38 -5.60
C ARG A 13 -16.89 -0.45 -6.56
N THR A 14 -15.87 0.14 -7.18
CA THR A 14 -15.00 -0.52 -8.16
C THR A 14 -13.63 -0.83 -7.57
N ASN A 15 -12.84 -1.63 -8.29
CA ASN A 15 -11.41 -1.74 -8.07
C ASN A 15 -10.68 -0.72 -8.95
N ALA A 16 -9.79 0.08 -8.37
CA ALA A 16 -8.94 1.00 -9.11
C ALA A 16 -7.62 1.21 -8.34
N ASP A 17 -6.51 1.12 -9.06
CA ASP A 17 -5.17 1.18 -8.48
C ASP A 17 -4.38 2.41 -8.98
N THR A 18 -4.94 3.14 -9.96
CA THR A 18 -4.36 4.37 -10.53
C THR A 18 -5.36 5.53 -10.51
N PRO A 19 -4.88 6.80 -10.56
CA PRO A 19 -5.77 7.95 -10.69
C PRO A 19 -6.65 7.89 -11.94
N HIS A 20 -6.11 7.43 -13.07
CA HIS A 20 -6.84 7.27 -14.31
C HIS A 20 -8.00 6.27 -14.18
N ASP A 21 -7.73 5.10 -13.60
CA ASP A 21 -8.77 4.09 -13.38
C ASP A 21 -9.88 4.62 -12.45
N ALA A 22 -9.51 5.41 -11.45
CA ALA A 22 -10.46 6.05 -10.53
C ALA A 22 -11.37 7.04 -11.26
N GLU A 23 -10.82 7.88 -12.15
CA GLU A 23 -11.59 8.81 -12.98
C GLU A 23 -12.54 8.06 -13.93
N VAL A 24 -12.06 7.03 -14.62
CA VAL A 24 -12.86 6.18 -15.51
C VAL A 24 -14.00 5.53 -14.73
N ALA A 25 -13.72 4.95 -13.57
CA ALA A 25 -14.71 4.31 -12.71
C ALA A 25 -15.81 5.30 -12.27
N ARG A 26 -15.43 6.50 -11.86
CA ARG A 26 -16.37 7.56 -11.48
C ARG A 26 -17.26 7.96 -12.66
N ASN A 27 -16.68 8.09 -13.84
CA ASN A 27 -17.44 8.40 -15.07
C ASN A 27 -18.46 7.31 -15.44
N PHE A 28 -18.18 6.04 -15.10
CA PHE A 28 -19.10 4.93 -15.24
C PHE A 28 -20.13 4.82 -14.11
N GLY A 29 -20.08 5.71 -13.11
CA GLY A 29 -21.09 5.80 -12.03
C GLY A 29 -20.73 5.02 -10.77
N ALA A 30 -19.47 4.64 -10.59
CA ALA A 30 -19.02 4.09 -9.32
C ALA A 30 -19.06 5.16 -8.21
N VAL A 31 -19.58 4.77 -7.04
CA VAL A 31 -19.73 5.67 -5.88
C VAL A 31 -18.60 5.51 -4.86
N GLY A 32 -17.51 4.89 -5.25
CA GLY A 32 -16.31 4.69 -4.43
C GLY A 32 -15.37 3.65 -5.01
N ILE A 33 -14.20 3.55 -4.40
CA ILE A 33 -13.26 2.46 -4.65
C ILE A 33 -13.40 1.45 -3.50
N GLY A 34 -13.78 0.21 -3.85
CA GLY A 34 -13.92 -0.90 -2.92
C GLY A 34 -12.60 -1.61 -2.62
N LEU A 35 -11.64 -1.52 -3.56
CA LEU A 35 -10.30 -2.06 -3.40
C LEU A 35 -9.29 -1.26 -4.24
N CYS A 36 -8.33 -0.64 -3.56
CA CYS A 36 -7.10 -0.11 -4.13
C CYS A 36 -5.93 -0.96 -3.62
N ARG A 37 -5.22 -1.60 -4.55
CA ARG A 37 -4.10 -2.51 -4.25
C ARG A 37 -2.79 -1.74 -4.30
N THR A 38 -2.19 -1.52 -3.15
CA THR A 38 -0.99 -0.69 -3.03
C THR A 38 0.27 -1.33 -3.64
N GLU A 39 0.29 -2.65 -3.77
CA GLU A 39 1.39 -3.38 -4.40
C GLU A 39 1.62 -2.98 -5.86
N HIS A 40 0.56 -2.68 -6.61
CA HIS A 40 0.68 -2.29 -8.01
C HIS A 40 1.42 -0.95 -8.19
N MET A 41 1.41 -0.10 -7.18
CA MET A 41 2.10 1.19 -7.21
C MET A 41 3.63 1.04 -7.16
N PHE A 42 4.17 -0.11 -6.70
CA PHE A 42 5.60 -0.31 -6.51
C PHE A 42 6.37 -0.85 -7.73
N PHE A 43 5.68 -1.29 -8.78
CA PHE A 43 6.34 -1.91 -9.93
C PHE A 43 6.94 -0.91 -10.95
N GLU A 44 6.81 0.39 -10.71
CA GLU A 44 7.45 1.41 -11.55
C GLU A 44 8.93 1.60 -11.17
N ASN A 45 9.77 1.87 -12.16
CA ASN A 45 11.23 1.93 -12.15
C ASN A 45 11.92 2.29 -10.81
N GLU A 46 11.81 3.53 -10.36
CA GLU A 46 12.49 3.98 -9.14
C GLU A 46 11.84 3.44 -7.84
N LYS A 47 10.53 3.20 -7.89
CA LYS A 47 9.78 2.66 -6.75
C LYS A 47 10.19 1.23 -6.47
N ILE A 48 10.37 0.40 -7.51
CA ILE A 48 10.78 -1.00 -7.33
C ILE A 48 12.20 -1.11 -6.76
N LYS A 49 13.11 -0.19 -7.10
CA LYS A 49 14.46 -0.15 -6.53
C LYS A 49 14.42 0.11 -5.03
N ALA A 50 13.69 1.13 -4.60
CA ALA A 50 13.55 1.44 -3.18
C ALA A 50 12.83 0.31 -2.41
N MET A 51 11.86 -0.38 -3.04
CA MET A 51 11.22 -1.56 -2.45
C MET A 51 12.21 -2.71 -2.27
N ARG A 52 13.06 -2.97 -3.25
CA ARG A 52 14.13 -3.97 -3.17
C ARG A 52 15.18 -3.62 -2.11
N GLU A 53 15.58 -2.34 -2.00
CA GLU A 53 16.44 -1.86 -0.91
C GLU A 53 15.83 -2.17 0.46
N MET A 54 14.54 -1.93 0.63
CA MET A 54 13.81 -2.24 1.87
C MET A 54 13.83 -3.74 2.18
N ILE A 55 13.56 -4.59 1.18
CA ILE A 55 13.53 -6.06 1.31
C ILE A 55 14.90 -6.62 1.69
N LEU A 56 15.96 -6.09 1.07
CA LEU A 56 17.33 -6.56 1.30
C LEU A 56 17.91 -6.04 2.61
N SER A 57 17.34 -4.97 3.16
CA SER A 57 17.82 -4.41 4.42
C SER A 57 17.62 -5.39 5.58
N GLY A 58 18.73 -5.79 6.21
CA GLY A 58 18.71 -6.66 7.39
C GLY A 58 18.35 -5.94 8.68
N THR A 59 18.35 -4.58 8.70
CA THR A 59 18.11 -3.76 9.90
C THR A 59 16.87 -2.91 9.75
N LYS A 60 16.26 -2.54 10.88
CA LYS A 60 15.10 -1.64 10.92
C LYS A 60 15.45 -0.26 10.35
N GLU A 61 16.59 0.29 10.73
CA GLU A 61 17.08 1.61 10.29
C GLU A 61 17.29 1.65 8.77
N GLY A 62 17.79 0.57 8.19
CA GLY A 62 17.94 0.44 6.75
C GLY A 62 16.60 0.37 6.03
N ARG A 63 15.64 -0.39 6.57
CA ARG A 63 14.27 -0.43 6.03
C ARG A 63 13.60 0.94 6.10
N GLU A 64 13.71 1.65 7.23
CA GLU A 64 13.15 2.99 7.38
C GLU A 64 13.74 3.98 6.37
N LYS A 65 15.04 3.92 6.08
CA LYS A 65 15.68 4.73 5.03
C LYS A 65 15.12 4.45 3.63
N ALA A 66 14.93 3.19 3.29
CA ALA A 66 14.34 2.80 2.01
C ALA A 66 12.86 3.21 1.91
N LEU A 67 12.09 3.00 2.98
CA LEU A 67 10.69 3.42 3.08
C LEU A 67 10.53 4.94 3.00
N ALA A 68 11.48 5.71 3.52
CA ALA A 68 11.48 7.17 3.38
C ALA A 68 11.61 7.64 1.93
N LYS A 69 12.28 6.86 1.06
CA LYS A 69 12.32 7.11 -0.39
C LYS A 69 10.98 6.79 -1.06
N LEU A 70 10.26 5.76 -0.59
CA LEU A 70 8.95 5.35 -1.13
C LEU A 70 7.81 6.28 -0.73
N LEU A 71 7.87 6.86 0.47
CA LEU A 71 6.82 7.70 1.03
C LEU A 71 6.31 8.80 0.08
N PRO A 72 7.16 9.65 -0.54
CA PRO A 72 6.69 10.70 -1.44
C PRO A 72 5.99 10.16 -2.69
N TYR A 73 6.46 9.05 -3.24
CA TYR A 73 5.84 8.41 -4.41
C TYR A 73 4.44 7.88 -4.07
N GLN A 74 4.33 7.09 -3.01
CA GLN A 74 3.02 6.59 -2.56
C GLN A 74 2.05 7.71 -2.18
N LYS A 75 2.55 8.76 -1.50
CA LYS A 75 1.73 9.91 -1.19
C LYS A 75 1.17 10.58 -2.46
N GLN A 76 1.97 10.67 -3.52
CA GLN A 76 1.54 11.24 -4.79
C GLN A 76 0.49 10.35 -5.48
N ASP A 77 0.67 9.03 -5.45
CA ASP A 77 -0.30 8.07 -6.01
C ASP A 77 -1.66 8.19 -5.29
N PHE A 78 -1.65 8.19 -3.95
CA PHE A 78 -2.88 8.36 -3.16
C PHE A 78 -3.51 9.75 -3.34
N TYR A 79 -2.69 10.79 -3.47
CA TYR A 79 -3.21 12.12 -3.75
C TYR A 79 -4.01 12.13 -5.07
N GLY A 80 -3.48 11.53 -6.12
CA GLY A 80 -4.16 11.44 -7.41
C GLY A 80 -5.48 10.67 -7.33
N ILE A 81 -5.48 9.50 -6.69
CA ILE A 81 -6.68 8.65 -6.55
C ILE A 81 -7.75 9.34 -5.69
N LEU A 82 -7.38 9.87 -4.53
CA LEU A 82 -8.31 10.56 -3.62
C LEU A 82 -8.88 11.83 -4.25
N LYS A 83 -8.08 12.54 -5.05
CA LYS A 83 -8.54 13.72 -5.79
C LYS A 83 -9.56 13.35 -6.88
N ALA A 84 -9.30 12.28 -7.63
CA ALA A 84 -10.22 11.78 -8.65
C ALA A 84 -11.56 11.36 -8.05
N MET A 85 -11.54 10.82 -6.82
CA MET A 85 -12.72 10.32 -6.12
C MET A 85 -13.39 11.33 -5.19
N ASP A 86 -13.03 12.57 -5.22
CA ASP A 86 -13.53 13.66 -4.36
C ASP A 86 -14.97 13.46 -3.84
N GLY A 87 -15.15 13.44 -2.51
CA GLY A 87 -16.41 13.15 -1.84
C GLY A 87 -16.83 11.67 -1.81
N HIS A 88 -16.06 10.76 -2.40
CA HIS A 88 -16.34 9.33 -2.46
C HIS A 88 -15.32 8.51 -1.67
N PRO A 89 -15.72 7.42 -0.99
CA PRO A 89 -14.82 6.60 -0.21
C PRO A 89 -13.84 5.82 -1.09
N VAL A 90 -12.60 5.74 -0.62
CA VAL A 90 -11.51 4.99 -1.25
C VAL A 90 -10.94 4.02 -0.23
N ASN A 91 -11.22 2.73 -0.41
CA ASN A 91 -10.70 1.67 0.43
C ASN A 91 -9.30 1.26 -0.06
N VAL A 92 -8.27 1.64 0.70
CA VAL A 92 -6.87 1.36 0.41
C VAL A 92 -6.43 0.14 1.21
N ARG A 93 -6.09 -0.93 0.50
CA ARG A 93 -5.51 -2.13 1.10
C ARG A 93 -4.02 -1.91 1.35
N LEU A 94 -3.57 -2.08 2.59
CA LEU A 94 -2.15 -2.08 2.92
C LEU A 94 -1.43 -3.23 2.19
N LEU A 95 -0.11 -3.19 2.12
CA LEU A 95 0.72 -4.15 1.39
C LEU A 95 0.33 -5.59 1.74
N ASP A 96 -0.13 -6.34 0.74
CA ASP A 96 -0.62 -7.70 0.91
C ASP A 96 0.36 -8.78 0.43
N PRO A 97 0.97 -8.70 -0.78
CA PRO A 97 1.76 -9.81 -1.29
C PRO A 97 3.05 -10.02 -0.48
N PRO A 98 3.58 -11.25 -0.46
CA PRO A 98 4.84 -11.55 0.19
C PRO A 98 6.00 -10.85 -0.52
N LEU A 99 7.05 -10.54 0.24
CA LEU A 99 8.17 -9.72 -0.25
C LEU A 99 8.95 -10.35 -1.41
N HIS A 100 8.92 -11.69 -1.55
CA HIS A 100 9.61 -12.37 -2.66
C HIS A 100 9.05 -11.99 -4.05
N GLU A 101 7.80 -11.53 -4.15
CA GLU A 101 7.22 -11.10 -5.44
C GLU A 101 7.88 -9.85 -6.03
N PHE A 102 8.55 -9.05 -5.21
CA PHE A 102 9.24 -7.82 -5.64
C PHE A 102 10.71 -8.04 -6.04
N VAL A 103 11.24 -9.22 -5.81
CA VAL A 103 12.64 -9.55 -6.12
C VAL A 103 12.73 -10.48 -7.32
N PRO A 104 13.78 -10.36 -8.16
CA PRO A 104 13.95 -11.23 -9.32
C PRO A 104 14.27 -12.66 -8.90
N HIS A 105 13.63 -13.63 -9.56
CA HIS A 105 13.85 -15.05 -9.34
C HIS A 105 14.93 -15.63 -10.27
N ASP A 106 15.19 -14.98 -11.40
CA ASP A 106 16.18 -15.37 -12.38
C ASP A 106 17.58 -14.84 -12.02
N LEU A 107 18.61 -15.59 -12.38
CA LEU A 107 20.00 -15.23 -12.09
C LEU A 107 20.45 -13.93 -12.79
N ALA A 108 19.90 -13.63 -13.97
CA ALA A 108 20.22 -12.40 -14.69
C ALA A 108 19.71 -11.17 -13.94
N GLY A 109 18.46 -11.19 -13.51
CA GLY A 109 17.87 -10.12 -12.71
C GLY A 109 18.55 -9.95 -11.35
N GLN A 110 18.97 -11.06 -10.70
CA GLN A 110 19.73 -11.00 -9.45
C GLN A 110 21.10 -10.36 -9.62
N LYS A 111 21.79 -10.62 -10.74
CA LYS A 111 23.08 -9.96 -11.05
C LYS A 111 22.90 -8.46 -11.28
N THR A 112 21.91 -8.07 -12.09
CA THR A 112 21.60 -6.65 -12.30
C THR A 112 21.27 -5.94 -10.98
N MET A 113 20.48 -6.58 -10.14
CA MET A 113 20.13 -6.06 -8.80
C MET A 113 21.37 -5.95 -7.90
N ALA A 114 22.31 -6.91 -7.96
CA ALA A 114 23.57 -6.89 -7.22
C ALA A 114 24.43 -5.69 -7.63
N GLU A 115 24.56 -5.45 -8.93
CA GLU A 115 25.29 -4.30 -9.49
C GLU A 115 24.66 -2.97 -9.07
N GLU A 116 23.34 -2.84 -9.17
CA GLU A 116 22.61 -1.62 -8.78
C GLU A 116 22.71 -1.30 -7.29
N MET A 117 22.79 -2.32 -6.44
CA MET A 117 22.77 -2.16 -4.98
C MET A 117 24.17 -2.25 -4.34
N GLY A 118 25.18 -2.62 -5.11
CA GLY A 118 26.58 -2.73 -4.62
C GLY A 118 26.80 -3.85 -3.60
N ILE A 119 26.01 -4.95 -3.69
CA ILE A 119 26.11 -6.12 -2.83
C ILE A 119 26.42 -7.38 -3.66
N SER A 120 26.86 -8.46 -3.01
CA SER A 120 27.20 -9.69 -3.75
C SER A 120 25.95 -10.44 -4.23
N VAL A 121 26.08 -11.15 -5.34
CA VAL A 121 25.00 -12.00 -5.89
C VAL A 121 24.60 -13.10 -4.90
N GLU A 122 25.60 -13.65 -4.20
CA GLU A 122 25.39 -14.69 -3.19
C GLU A 122 24.53 -14.19 -2.02
N GLU A 123 24.71 -12.95 -1.62
CA GLU A 123 23.94 -12.33 -0.55
C GLU A 123 22.47 -12.10 -0.99
N ILE A 124 22.25 -11.67 -2.24
CA ILE A 124 20.92 -11.58 -2.82
C ILE A 124 20.26 -12.96 -2.88
N GLN A 125 20.96 -13.97 -3.40
CA GLN A 125 20.42 -15.33 -3.49
C GLN A 125 20.03 -15.88 -2.12
N LYS A 126 20.89 -15.68 -1.11
CA LYS A 126 20.60 -16.09 0.26
C LYS A 126 19.33 -15.42 0.78
N ARG A 127 19.15 -14.14 0.50
CA ARG A 127 17.96 -13.40 0.92
C ARG A 127 16.72 -13.84 0.17
N VAL A 128 16.77 -13.97 -1.16
CA VAL A 128 15.69 -14.47 -1.99
C VAL A 128 15.23 -15.85 -1.54
N ASN A 129 16.18 -16.77 -1.32
CA ASN A 129 15.89 -18.11 -0.82
C ASN A 129 15.25 -18.09 0.58
N SER A 130 15.65 -17.16 1.45
CA SER A 130 15.06 -17.01 2.79
C SER A 130 13.62 -16.46 2.76
N LEU A 131 13.24 -15.79 1.69
CA LEU A 131 11.89 -15.25 1.47
C LEU A 131 10.99 -16.21 0.69
N SER A 132 11.59 -17.25 0.07
CA SER A 132 10.82 -18.24 -0.69
C SER A 132 9.91 -19.06 0.23
N GLU A 133 8.65 -19.18 -0.16
CA GLU A 133 7.63 -19.89 0.60
C GLU A 133 7.02 -21.02 -0.23
N ALA A 134 6.78 -22.17 0.41
CA ALA A 134 6.15 -23.30 -0.24
C ALA A 134 4.69 -23.01 -0.63
N ASN A 135 4.00 -22.21 0.15
CA ASN A 135 2.66 -21.72 -0.13
C ASN A 135 2.55 -20.22 0.13
N PRO A 136 2.64 -19.36 -0.90
CA PRO A 136 2.56 -17.92 -0.75
C PRO A 136 1.26 -17.41 -0.12
N MET A 137 0.16 -18.16 -0.23
CA MET A 137 -1.12 -17.76 0.35
C MET A 137 -1.14 -17.86 1.88
N LEU A 138 -0.37 -18.77 2.45
CA LEU A 138 -0.24 -18.99 3.90
C LEU A 138 1.01 -18.36 4.49
N GLY A 139 1.82 -17.73 3.66
CA GLY A 139 3.13 -17.22 4.01
C GLY A 139 3.16 -15.89 4.75
N HIS A 140 4.35 -15.30 4.77
CA HIS A 140 4.64 -14.02 5.44
C HIS A 140 4.19 -12.84 4.58
N ARG A 141 2.91 -12.51 4.67
CA ARG A 141 2.23 -11.47 3.89
C ARG A 141 1.13 -10.78 4.69
N GLY A 142 0.57 -9.69 4.16
CA GLY A 142 -0.57 -8.99 4.72
C GLY A 142 -0.30 -8.49 6.14
N CYS A 143 -1.24 -8.71 7.07
CA CYS A 143 -1.10 -8.29 8.46
C CYS A 143 0.12 -8.93 9.15
N ARG A 144 0.50 -10.18 8.79
CA ARG A 144 1.67 -10.85 9.35
C ARG A 144 2.96 -10.10 9.02
N LEU A 145 3.08 -9.63 7.76
CA LEU A 145 4.18 -8.79 7.33
C LEU A 145 4.19 -7.46 8.08
N GLY A 146 3.03 -6.79 8.17
CA GLY A 146 2.90 -5.53 8.89
C GLY A 146 3.14 -5.66 10.41
N ASN A 147 2.84 -6.80 11.02
CA ASN A 147 3.14 -7.06 12.43
C ASN A 147 4.64 -7.30 12.68
N THR A 148 5.33 -7.93 11.71
CA THR A 148 6.78 -8.16 11.80
C THR A 148 7.58 -6.91 11.47
N TYR A 149 7.11 -6.12 10.50
CA TYR A 149 7.74 -4.88 10.03
C TYR A 149 6.77 -3.70 10.08
N PRO A 150 6.41 -3.23 11.30
CA PRO A 150 5.40 -2.17 11.50
C PRO A 150 5.76 -0.86 10.82
N GLU A 151 7.02 -0.62 10.50
CA GLU A 151 7.48 0.53 9.75
C GLU A 151 6.89 0.61 8.32
N ILE A 152 6.52 -0.53 7.71
CA ILE A 152 5.84 -0.57 6.41
C ILE A 152 4.43 0.00 6.55
N THR A 153 3.66 -0.51 7.51
CA THR A 153 2.32 0.00 7.84
C THR A 153 2.35 1.48 8.20
N ALA A 154 3.33 1.90 9.01
CA ALA A 154 3.51 3.30 9.39
C ALA A 154 3.78 4.21 8.19
N MET A 155 4.62 3.79 7.25
CA MET A 155 4.91 4.54 6.02
C MET A 155 3.67 4.68 5.15
N GLN A 156 2.95 3.58 4.87
CA GLN A 156 1.75 3.60 4.05
C GLN A 156 0.64 4.47 4.67
N THR A 157 0.43 4.36 5.99
CA THR A 157 -0.51 5.21 6.72
C THR A 157 -0.17 6.69 6.58
N LYS A 158 1.11 7.05 6.75
CA LYS A 158 1.58 8.44 6.55
C LYS A 158 1.36 8.93 5.12
N ALA A 159 1.54 8.07 4.13
CA ALA A 159 1.31 8.42 2.72
C ALA A 159 -0.17 8.68 2.45
N ILE A 160 -1.07 7.79 2.88
CA ILE A 160 -2.52 7.89 2.69
C ILE A 160 -3.06 9.15 3.37
N LEU A 161 -2.81 9.30 4.67
CA LEU A 161 -3.35 10.41 5.46
C LEU A 161 -2.67 11.73 5.11
N GLY A 162 -1.37 11.71 4.76
CA GLY A 162 -0.67 12.88 4.28
C GLY A 162 -1.22 13.42 2.96
N ALA A 163 -1.66 12.54 2.05
CA ALA A 163 -2.36 12.90 0.82
C ALA A 163 -3.75 13.49 1.12
N ALA A 164 -4.50 12.83 1.99
CA ALA A 164 -5.84 13.29 2.38
C ALA A 164 -5.80 14.67 3.05
N ILE A 165 -4.85 14.91 3.96
CA ILE A 165 -4.70 16.22 4.62
C ILE A 165 -4.35 17.31 3.61
N GLN A 166 -3.48 17.01 2.66
CA GLN A 166 -3.11 17.96 1.62
C GLN A 166 -4.34 18.34 0.80
N LEU A 167 -5.12 17.37 0.33
CA LEU A 167 -6.35 17.60 -0.42
C LEU A 167 -7.40 18.36 0.38
N LYS A 168 -7.55 18.07 1.68
CA LYS A 168 -8.47 18.81 2.55
C LYS A 168 -8.09 20.30 2.66
N LYS A 169 -6.79 20.59 2.72
CA LYS A 169 -6.30 21.99 2.70
C LYS A 169 -6.56 22.69 1.37
N GLU A 170 -6.61 21.95 0.28
CA GLU A 170 -6.92 22.43 -1.08
C GLU A 170 -8.43 22.56 -1.34
N GLY A 171 -9.29 22.20 -0.37
CA GLY A 171 -10.75 22.33 -0.45
C GLY A 171 -11.49 21.10 -0.99
N PHE A 172 -10.81 19.98 -1.21
CA PHE A 172 -11.41 18.69 -1.55
C PHE A 172 -11.96 17.97 -0.32
N ASP A 173 -12.77 16.94 -0.54
CA ASP A 173 -13.33 16.08 0.51
C ASP A 173 -12.85 14.63 0.39
N PRO A 174 -11.55 14.34 0.65
CA PRO A 174 -11.00 13.00 0.57
C PRO A 174 -11.57 12.11 1.68
N GLN A 175 -11.98 10.90 1.32
CA GLN A 175 -12.53 9.90 2.26
C GLN A 175 -11.75 8.58 2.18
N PRO A 176 -10.51 8.53 2.71
CA PRO A 176 -9.72 7.31 2.73
C PRO A 176 -10.24 6.34 3.79
N GLU A 177 -10.36 5.08 3.40
CA GLU A 177 -10.55 3.92 4.28
C GLU A 177 -9.28 3.06 4.21
N ILE A 178 -8.78 2.58 5.35
CA ILE A 178 -7.58 1.72 5.40
C ILE A 178 -8.00 0.29 5.70
N MET A 179 -7.67 -0.63 4.79
CA MET A 179 -7.91 -2.05 4.95
C MET A 179 -6.61 -2.78 5.35
N VAL A 180 -6.65 -3.48 6.46
CA VAL A 180 -5.58 -4.41 6.87
C VAL A 180 -5.90 -5.80 6.32
N PRO A 181 -5.10 -6.35 5.38
CA PRO A 181 -5.41 -7.62 4.74
C PRO A 181 -5.06 -8.83 5.62
N LEU A 182 -5.75 -9.95 5.40
CA LEU A 182 -5.46 -11.29 5.94
C LEU A 182 -5.52 -11.43 7.46
N ILE A 183 -6.32 -10.64 8.15
CA ILE A 183 -6.53 -10.79 9.59
C ILE A 183 -7.29 -12.11 9.85
N GLY A 184 -6.71 -12.96 10.67
CA GLY A 184 -7.31 -14.21 11.11
C GLY A 184 -7.80 -14.20 12.56
N ILE A 185 -7.18 -13.39 13.41
CA ILE A 185 -7.50 -13.27 14.83
C ILE A 185 -7.46 -11.80 15.30
N VAL A 186 -8.17 -11.50 16.37
CA VAL A 186 -8.29 -10.13 16.91
C VAL A 186 -6.93 -9.51 17.24
N ASN A 187 -6.02 -10.27 17.85
CA ASN A 187 -4.71 -9.77 18.24
C ASN A 187 -3.87 -9.26 17.04
N GLU A 188 -4.03 -9.86 15.85
CA GLU A 188 -3.35 -9.35 14.63
C GLU A 188 -3.86 -7.97 14.25
N PHE A 189 -5.16 -7.73 14.41
CA PHE A 189 -5.77 -6.43 14.18
C PHE A 189 -5.30 -5.41 15.21
N ASP A 190 -5.33 -5.75 16.49
CA ASP A 190 -4.95 -4.85 17.59
C ASP A 190 -3.51 -4.35 17.43
N LEU A 191 -2.58 -5.21 16.97
CA LEU A 191 -1.21 -4.80 16.69
C LEU A 191 -1.15 -3.75 15.57
N GLN A 192 -1.89 -3.95 14.49
CA GLN A 192 -1.94 -2.99 13.38
C GLN A 192 -2.68 -1.70 13.79
N GLU A 193 -3.74 -1.83 14.59
CA GLU A 193 -4.48 -0.68 15.12
C GLU A 193 -3.62 0.20 16.02
N GLN A 194 -2.64 -0.34 16.74
CA GLN A 194 -1.69 0.45 17.52
C GLN A 194 -0.73 1.26 16.62
N VAL A 195 -0.30 0.70 15.50
CA VAL A 195 0.63 1.36 14.57
C VAL A 195 -0.03 2.49 13.79
N ILE A 196 -1.26 2.25 13.30
CA ILE A 196 -1.96 3.19 12.42
C ILE A 196 -2.20 4.54 13.11
N PRO A 197 -2.84 4.65 14.30
CA PRO A 197 -3.06 5.93 14.97
C PRO A 197 -1.77 6.66 15.32
N VAL A 198 -0.78 5.97 15.86
CA VAL A 198 0.52 6.58 16.22
C VAL A 198 1.21 7.19 15.02
N SER A 199 1.05 6.60 13.84
CA SER A 199 1.68 7.07 12.61
C SER A 199 1.14 8.44 12.13
N TYR A 200 -0.05 8.86 12.59
CA TYR A 200 -0.67 10.13 12.18
C TYR A 200 -1.06 11.07 13.34
N THR A 201 -0.73 10.76 14.58
CA THR A 201 -1.05 11.63 15.73
C THR A 201 -0.54 13.07 15.59
N HIS A 202 0.45 13.30 14.74
CA HIS A 202 0.95 14.63 14.39
C HIS A 202 0.17 15.32 13.24
N LEU A 203 -0.76 14.60 12.62
CA LEU A 203 -1.53 15.05 11.47
C LEU A 203 -2.99 15.22 11.93
N THR A 204 -3.35 16.42 12.36
CA THR A 204 -4.67 16.73 12.94
C THR A 204 -5.82 16.54 11.95
N LEU A 205 -6.39 15.36 11.85
CA LEU A 205 -7.71 15.09 11.28
C LEU A 205 -8.52 14.21 12.23
N PRO A 206 -9.82 14.52 12.47
CA PRO A 206 -10.70 13.60 13.17
C PRO A 206 -11.00 12.40 12.27
N THR A 207 -10.37 11.27 12.55
CA THR A 207 -10.71 9.99 11.89
C THR A 207 -11.90 9.36 12.61
N LYS A 208 -13.00 9.14 11.90
CA LYS A 208 -14.07 8.26 12.40
C LYS A 208 -13.59 6.82 12.29
N ARG A 209 -13.56 6.12 13.41
CA ARG A 209 -13.36 4.68 13.48
C ARG A 209 -14.59 4.00 12.87
N ILE A 210 -14.41 3.23 11.79
CA ILE A 210 -15.43 2.30 11.30
C ILE A 210 -14.96 0.92 11.74
N VAL A 211 -15.67 0.36 12.72
CA VAL A 211 -15.53 -1.03 13.17
C VAL A 211 -16.47 -1.88 12.33
#